data_25231ccb3877a7dd0b3a4115d7579448
#
_entry.id   25231ccb3877a7dd0b3a4115d7579448
#
_cell.length_a   1.000
_cell.length_b   1.000
_cell.length_c   1.000
_cell.angle_alpha   90.00
_cell.angle_beta   90.00
_cell.angle_gamma   90.00
#
_symmetry.space_group_name_H-M   'P 1'
#
loop_
_entity.id
_entity.type
_entity.pdbx_description
1 polymer ?
#
loop_
_entity_poly.entity_id
_entity_poly.type
_entity_poly.pdbx_seq_one_letter_code
_entity_poly.pdbx_strand_id
1 'polypeptide(L)'
;MPSGWPWGPLTDPRLIDAQAPSRLPLTRLFDGIGMVVARSDWGPDATYVTFKAGDNYWSHEHVDEGAFTIYKGGPLAIDSGLYAPPYGSDHHMNYAYQTVAHNAVTVTDPADDVPAPGKERPRPIANDGGQRRIGSGWGVEAAPLDLAEWRAKRETYHTGTMAQVLDADGLTVALADVTPAYTNALSGQGTFSHRTRRVERLWRTFGYD
;
A
#
# COMPACT_ATOMS: atom_id res chain seq x y z
N MET A 1 27.92 30.92 -3.45
CA MET A 1 27.76 30.49 -2.06
C MET A 1 27.59 28.98 -2.08
N PRO A 2 28.42 28.17 -1.43
CA PRO A 2 28.13 26.77 -1.31
C PRO A 2 26.84 26.63 -0.49
N SER A 3 25.86 25.95 -1.04
CA SER A 3 24.62 25.64 -0.35
C SER A 3 24.98 24.88 0.92
N GLY A 4 24.63 25.43 2.08
CA GLY A 4 24.93 24.87 3.39
C GLY A 4 24.13 23.62 3.74
N TRP A 5 23.88 22.74 2.77
CA TRP A 5 23.26 21.45 3.00
C TRP A 5 24.31 20.48 3.54
N PRO A 6 24.09 19.85 4.69
CA PRO A 6 25.05 18.93 5.30
C PRO A 6 25.34 17.69 4.43
N TRP A 7 24.56 17.44 3.39
CA TRP A 7 24.71 16.33 2.46
C TRP A 7 25.56 16.64 1.22
N GLY A 8 26.05 17.88 1.09
CA GLY A 8 26.88 18.30 -0.05
C GLY A 8 28.06 17.36 -0.34
N PRO A 9 28.80 16.87 0.66
CA PRO A 9 29.86 15.89 0.43
C PRO A 9 29.37 14.53 -0.05
N LEU A 10 28.17 14.10 0.35
CA LEU A 10 27.59 12.82 -0.06
C LEU A 10 27.04 12.82 -1.49
N THR A 11 26.84 14.01 -2.05
CA THR A 11 26.35 14.18 -3.42
C THR A 11 27.44 14.55 -4.41
N ASP A 12 28.68 14.71 -3.97
CA ASP A 12 29.81 14.95 -4.85
C ASP A 12 30.18 13.64 -5.58
N PRO A 13 29.93 13.52 -6.89
CA PRO A 13 30.21 12.30 -7.63
C PRO A 13 31.68 11.89 -7.64
N ARG A 14 32.58 12.81 -7.28
CA ARG A 14 34.03 12.54 -7.18
C ARG A 14 34.40 11.81 -5.90
N LEU A 15 33.51 11.81 -4.89
CA LEU A 15 33.74 11.17 -3.60
C LEU A 15 33.02 9.82 -3.49
N ILE A 16 32.22 9.47 -4.49
CA ILE A 16 31.44 8.24 -4.51
C ILE A 16 31.87 7.40 -5.70
N ASP A 17 32.41 6.22 -5.41
CA ASP A 17 32.62 5.21 -6.45
C ASP A 17 31.26 4.62 -6.86
N ALA A 18 30.64 5.24 -7.86
CA ALA A 18 29.32 4.87 -8.33
C ALA A 18 29.35 3.47 -8.96
N GLN A 19 28.64 2.54 -8.35
CA GLN A 19 28.45 1.20 -8.90
C GLN A 19 27.25 1.17 -9.82
N ALA A 20 27.39 0.51 -10.97
CA ALA A 20 26.26 0.30 -11.87
C ALA A 20 25.16 -0.53 -11.19
N PRO A 21 23.89 -0.10 -11.25
CA PRO A 21 22.78 -0.85 -10.65
C PRO A 21 22.57 -2.23 -11.24
N SER A 22 23.12 -2.51 -12.43
CA SER A 22 23.04 -3.80 -13.13
C SER A 22 23.58 -5.00 -12.31
N ARG A 23 24.26 -4.74 -11.20
CA ARG A 23 24.68 -5.81 -10.25
C ARG A 23 23.60 -6.19 -9.24
N LEU A 24 22.56 -5.37 -9.13
CA LEU A 24 21.44 -5.68 -8.22
C LEU A 24 20.49 -6.67 -8.88
N PRO A 25 19.80 -7.50 -8.08
CA PRO A 25 18.80 -8.41 -8.63
C PRO A 25 17.66 -7.64 -9.31
N LEU A 26 17.09 -8.23 -10.34
CA LEU A 26 15.96 -7.65 -11.06
C LEU A 26 14.66 -7.74 -10.25
N THR A 27 14.57 -8.75 -9.38
CA THR A 27 13.44 -8.94 -8.47
C THR A 27 13.88 -8.80 -7.01
N ARG A 28 13.08 -8.10 -6.21
CA ARG A 28 13.32 -7.95 -4.78
C ARG A 28 12.03 -7.96 -3.99
N LEU A 29 11.98 -8.79 -2.96
CA LEU A 29 10.99 -8.69 -1.88
C LEU A 29 11.52 -7.75 -0.79
N PHE A 30 10.74 -6.73 -0.48
CA PHE A 30 10.88 -5.88 0.70
C PHE A 30 9.92 -6.40 1.77
N ASP A 31 10.37 -7.42 2.48
CA ASP A 31 9.56 -8.21 3.41
C ASP A 31 8.93 -7.35 4.52
N GLY A 32 9.66 -6.35 5.03
CA GLY A 32 9.15 -5.46 6.10
C GLY A 32 7.89 -4.68 5.75
N ILE A 33 7.64 -4.44 4.46
CA ILE A 33 6.46 -3.72 3.95
C ILE A 33 5.60 -4.59 3.02
N GLY A 34 5.98 -5.86 2.83
CA GLY A 34 5.27 -6.79 1.97
C GLY A 34 5.21 -6.35 0.51
N MET A 35 6.29 -5.80 -0.03
CA MET A 35 6.31 -5.30 -1.42
C MET A 35 7.31 -6.07 -2.26
N VAL A 36 6.84 -6.63 -3.36
CA VAL A 36 7.67 -7.15 -4.44
C VAL A 36 7.88 -6.06 -5.47
N VAL A 37 9.13 -5.88 -5.86
CA VAL A 37 9.52 -5.03 -6.97
C VAL A 37 10.24 -5.90 -7.98
N ALA A 38 9.83 -5.84 -9.25
CA ALA A 38 10.50 -6.54 -10.33
C ALA A 38 10.68 -5.64 -11.55
N ARG A 39 11.68 -5.95 -12.37
CA ARG A 39 11.98 -5.20 -13.57
C ARG A 39 12.66 -6.07 -14.62
N SER A 40 12.50 -5.70 -15.90
CA SER A 40 13.11 -6.45 -17.00
C SER A 40 14.64 -6.30 -17.05
N ASP A 41 15.13 -5.13 -16.73
CA ASP A 41 16.55 -4.80 -16.75
C ASP A 41 16.83 -3.49 -16.00
N TRP A 42 18.07 -2.98 -16.03
CA TRP A 42 18.48 -1.72 -15.41
C TRP A 42 18.63 -0.57 -16.41
N GLY A 43 18.16 -0.74 -17.64
CA GLY A 43 18.17 0.30 -18.66
C GLY A 43 17.00 1.29 -18.53
N PRO A 44 17.06 2.35 -19.35
CA PRO A 44 16.02 3.41 -19.32
C PRO A 44 14.66 2.93 -19.84
N ASP A 45 14.64 1.89 -20.67
CA ASP A 45 13.42 1.34 -21.28
C ASP A 45 12.87 0.13 -20.52
N ALA A 46 13.42 -0.16 -19.34
CA ALA A 46 13.01 -1.28 -18.53
C ALA A 46 11.51 -1.21 -18.16
N THR A 47 10.87 -2.35 -18.19
CA THR A 47 9.59 -2.50 -17.49
C THR A 47 9.85 -2.55 -15.99
N TYR A 48 9.03 -1.88 -15.22
CA TYR A 48 9.08 -1.86 -13.76
C TYR A 48 7.70 -2.17 -13.21
N VAL A 49 7.64 -3.11 -12.30
CA VAL A 49 6.40 -3.54 -11.66
C VAL A 49 6.53 -3.59 -10.14
N THR A 50 5.44 -3.31 -9.46
CA THR A 50 5.33 -3.53 -8.02
C THR A 50 4.09 -4.37 -7.71
N PHE A 51 4.16 -5.13 -6.62
CA PHE A 51 3.01 -5.82 -6.06
C PHE A 51 3.10 -5.76 -4.54
N LYS A 52 2.03 -5.29 -3.88
CA LYS A 52 2.01 -5.02 -2.44
C LYS A 52 1.06 -5.95 -1.71
N ALA A 53 1.51 -6.54 -0.62
CA ALA A 53 0.70 -7.19 0.41
C ALA A 53 1.47 -7.24 1.73
N GLY A 54 1.20 -6.31 2.60
CA GLY A 54 1.87 -6.18 3.89
C GLY A 54 0.95 -5.58 4.95
N ASP A 55 1.46 -5.42 6.14
CA ASP A 55 0.70 -4.79 7.21
C ASP A 55 0.71 -3.28 7.06
N ASN A 56 -0.43 -2.66 7.24
CA ASN A 56 -0.54 -1.23 7.38
C ASN A 56 -0.07 -0.84 8.79
N TYR A 57 1.06 -0.14 8.84
CA TYR A 57 1.72 0.16 10.10
C TYR A 57 1.53 1.60 10.57
N TRP A 58 1.46 2.55 9.64
CA TRP A 58 1.52 3.98 9.96
C TRP A 58 0.50 4.81 9.19
N SER A 59 0.49 6.10 9.48
CA SER A 59 -0.27 7.11 8.77
C SER A 59 0.13 7.24 7.30
N HIS A 60 -0.73 7.79 6.46
CA HIS A 60 -0.59 8.00 5.03
C HIS A 60 -0.61 6.73 4.16
N GLU A 61 -0.95 5.60 4.71
CA GLU A 61 -1.15 4.40 3.93
C GLU A 61 -2.55 4.38 3.30
N HIS A 62 -2.61 3.93 2.06
CA HIS A 62 -3.86 3.71 1.35
C HIS A 62 -4.40 2.31 1.64
N VAL A 63 -5.67 2.08 1.34
CA VAL A 63 -6.30 0.75 1.47
C VAL A 63 -6.12 -0.01 0.16
N ASP A 64 -4.90 -0.43 -0.10
CA ASP A 64 -4.38 -0.90 -1.38
C ASP A 64 -3.73 -2.29 -1.33
N GLU A 65 -4.10 -3.11 -0.35
CA GLU A 65 -3.55 -4.46 -0.24
C GLU A 65 -3.87 -5.32 -1.46
N GLY A 66 -2.85 -5.97 -1.99
CA GLY A 66 -2.91 -6.70 -3.24
C GLY A 66 -2.83 -5.83 -4.48
N ALA A 67 -2.58 -4.54 -4.36
CA ALA A 67 -2.41 -3.67 -5.54
C ALA A 67 -1.09 -3.95 -6.26
N PHE A 68 -1.07 -3.63 -7.55
CA PHE A 68 0.13 -3.66 -8.37
C PHE A 68 0.25 -2.39 -9.21
N THR A 69 1.47 -2.07 -9.60
CA THR A 69 1.74 -1.02 -10.58
C THR A 69 2.59 -1.55 -11.72
N ILE A 70 2.45 -0.95 -12.90
CA ILE A 70 3.24 -1.26 -14.09
C ILE A 70 3.68 0.04 -14.75
N TYR A 71 4.97 0.13 -15.03
CA TYR A 71 5.57 1.25 -15.74
C TYR A 71 6.49 0.75 -16.85
N LYS A 72 6.39 1.34 -18.05
CA LYS A 72 7.33 1.13 -19.16
C LYS A 72 7.33 2.35 -20.07
N GLY A 73 8.39 3.15 -20.01
CA GLY A 73 8.47 4.42 -20.75
C GLY A 73 7.43 5.47 -20.29
N GLY A 74 6.52 5.08 -19.41
CA GLY A 74 5.42 5.85 -18.83
C GLY A 74 4.55 4.94 -17.96
N PRO A 75 3.60 5.51 -17.20
CA PRO A 75 2.66 4.74 -16.38
C PRO A 75 1.69 3.96 -17.26
N LEU A 76 1.59 2.64 -17.04
CA LEU A 76 0.64 1.75 -17.72
C LEU A 76 -0.49 1.31 -16.81
N ALA A 77 -0.17 0.98 -15.55
CA ALA A 77 -1.12 0.71 -14.51
C ALA A 77 -0.58 1.33 -13.22
N ILE A 78 -1.27 2.33 -12.72
CA ILE A 78 -0.92 3.07 -11.49
C ILE A 78 -2.19 3.34 -10.71
N ASP A 79 -2.06 3.93 -9.53
CA ASP A 79 -3.19 4.42 -8.78
C ASP A 79 -3.94 5.49 -9.59
N SER A 80 -5.26 5.49 -9.45
CA SER A 80 -6.13 6.40 -10.16
C SER A 80 -6.27 7.72 -9.40
N GLY A 81 -6.17 8.83 -10.12
CA GLY A 81 -6.38 10.17 -9.58
C GLY A 81 -5.10 10.84 -9.08
N LEU A 82 -5.30 12.06 -8.62
CA LEU A 82 -4.28 12.92 -8.03
C LEU A 82 -4.78 13.40 -6.66
N TYR A 83 -3.86 13.85 -5.80
CA TYR A 83 -4.20 14.52 -4.55
C TYR A 83 -4.81 15.94 -4.78
N ALA A 84 -5.64 16.09 -5.78
CA ALA A 84 -6.39 17.31 -6.03
C ALA A 84 -7.88 16.97 -5.98
N PRO A 85 -8.63 17.62 -5.18
CA PRO A 85 -8.40 18.70 -4.23
C PRO A 85 -7.59 18.29 -2.99
N PRO A 86 -7.40 19.22 -1.99
CA PRO A 86 -6.43 19.07 -0.92
C PRO A 86 -6.53 17.78 -0.13
N TYR A 87 -5.43 17.38 0.49
CA TYR A 87 -5.36 16.30 1.46
C TYR A 87 -6.48 16.41 2.51
N GLY A 88 -7.15 15.30 2.78
CA GLY A 88 -8.30 15.25 3.69
C GLY A 88 -9.63 15.72 3.10
N SER A 89 -9.67 16.15 1.83
CA SER A 89 -10.93 16.43 1.12
C SER A 89 -11.80 15.18 0.95
N ASP A 90 -13.06 15.38 0.62
CA ASP A 90 -13.98 14.27 0.33
C ASP A 90 -13.46 13.37 -0.80
N HIS A 91 -12.87 13.97 -1.83
CA HIS A 91 -12.27 13.21 -2.92
C HIS A 91 -11.06 12.40 -2.45
N HIS A 92 -10.18 12.98 -1.65
CA HIS A 92 -9.05 12.25 -1.08
C HIS A 92 -9.52 11.07 -0.23
N MET A 93 -10.49 11.29 0.67
CA MET A 93 -10.93 10.29 1.63
C MET A 93 -11.83 9.22 1.02
N ASN A 94 -12.67 9.58 0.04
CA ASN A 94 -13.69 8.70 -0.50
C ASN A 94 -13.32 8.10 -1.87
N TYR A 95 -12.17 8.48 -2.42
CA TYR A 95 -11.69 7.95 -3.67
C TYR A 95 -10.18 7.65 -3.64
N ALA A 96 -9.34 8.68 -3.64
CA ALA A 96 -7.89 8.48 -3.79
C ALA A 96 -7.27 7.59 -2.71
N TYR A 97 -7.84 7.59 -1.52
CA TYR A 97 -7.42 6.76 -0.40
C TYR A 97 -8.01 5.34 -0.44
N GLN A 98 -9.10 5.14 -1.17
CA GLN A 98 -9.88 3.91 -1.16
C GLN A 98 -9.34 2.85 -2.12
N THR A 99 -9.66 1.59 -1.85
CA THR A 99 -9.27 0.45 -2.70
C THR A 99 -9.70 0.62 -4.16
N VAL A 100 -10.82 1.29 -4.41
CA VAL A 100 -11.35 1.55 -5.76
C VAL A 100 -10.41 2.36 -6.64
N ALA A 101 -9.52 3.16 -6.05
CA ALA A 101 -8.54 3.96 -6.79
C ALA A 101 -7.25 3.19 -7.13
N HIS A 102 -7.14 1.95 -6.73
CA HIS A 102 -5.93 1.13 -6.85
C HIS A 102 -6.19 -0.09 -7.72
N ASN A 103 -5.13 -0.68 -8.27
CA ASN A 103 -5.19 -1.92 -9.03
C ASN A 103 -5.36 -3.14 -8.10
N ALA A 104 -6.34 -3.08 -7.23
CA ALA A 104 -6.68 -4.10 -6.23
C ALA A 104 -8.05 -4.71 -6.50
N VAL A 105 -8.38 -5.78 -5.80
CA VAL A 105 -9.72 -6.37 -5.86
C VAL A 105 -10.67 -5.53 -5.01
N THR A 106 -11.83 -5.19 -5.53
CA THR A 106 -12.87 -4.49 -4.78
C THR A 106 -14.01 -5.44 -4.40
N VAL A 107 -14.42 -5.35 -3.14
CA VAL A 107 -15.57 -6.08 -2.60
C VAL A 107 -16.45 -5.07 -1.88
N THR A 108 -17.30 -4.40 -2.62
CA THR A 108 -18.15 -3.32 -2.11
C THR A 108 -19.48 -3.84 -1.54
N ASP A 109 -19.94 -3.17 -0.49
CA ASP A 109 -21.28 -3.34 0.04
C ASP A 109 -21.87 -1.94 0.31
N PRO A 110 -23.00 -1.59 -0.29
CA PRO A 110 -23.65 -0.28 -0.07
C PRO A 110 -23.98 0.01 1.40
N ALA A 111 -24.11 -1.05 2.22
CA ALA A 111 -24.34 -0.89 3.66
C ALA A 111 -23.12 -0.43 4.46
N ASP A 112 -21.97 -0.32 3.81
CA ASP A 112 -20.72 0.09 4.48
C ASP A 112 -20.44 1.58 4.49
N ASP A 113 -21.34 2.38 4.01
CA ASP A 113 -21.26 3.82 4.20
C ASP A 113 -21.24 4.14 5.70
N VAL A 114 -20.11 4.62 6.16
CA VAL A 114 -19.90 4.94 7.57
C VAL A 114 -20.03 6.43 7.77
N PRO A 115 -20.75 6.88 8.81
CA PRO A 115 -20.78 8.28 9.12
C PRO A 115 -19.37 8.84 9.32
N ALA A 116 -19.10 10.00 8.73
CA ALA A 116 -17.81 10.66 8.91
C ALA A 116 -17.50 10.88 10.39
N PRO A 117 -16.27 10.62 10.83
CA PRO A 117 -15.87 10.95 12.18
C PRO A 117 -15.78 12.46 12.35
N GLY A 118 -16.46 12.97 13.39
CA GLY A 118 -16.43 14.39 13.73
C GLY A 118 -17.58 15.18 13.11
N LYS A 119 -17.88 16.29 13.74
CA LYS A 119 -19.05 17.13 13.46
C LYS A 119 -18.93 17.95 12.16
N GLU A 120 -17.79 17.91 11.50
CA GLU A 120 -17.44 18.87 10.45
C GLU A 120 -17.51 18.30 9.03
N ARG A 121 -17.80 17.02 8.89
CA ARG A 121 -17.88 16.40 7.57
C ARG A 121 -19.32 16.13 7.19
N PRO A 122 -19.81 16.79 6.15
CA PRO A 122 -21.21 16.66 5.74
C PRO A 122 -21.53 15.34 5.05
N ARG A 123 -20.52 14.50 4.75
CA ARG A 123 -20.70 13.24 4.02
C ARG A 123 -20.10 12.08 4.77
N PRO A 124 -20.70 10.87 4.68
CA PRO A 124 -20.08 9.67 5.19
C PRO A 124 -18.75 9.43 4.49
N ILE A 125 -17.84 8.76 5.18
CA ILE A 125 -16.62 8.25 4.55
C ILE A 125 -17.01 6.93 3.90
N ALA A 126 -16.93 6.87 2.59
CA ALA A 126 -17.15 5.65 1.84
C ALA A 126 -16.08 4.60 2.21
N ASN A 127 -16.48 3.34 2.14
CA ASN A 127 -15.58 2.21 2.21
C ASN A 127 -15.56 1.50 0.85
N ASP A 128 -15.17 2.26 -0.16
CA ASP A 128 -15.22 1.80 -1.54
C ASP A 128 -14.09 0.81 -1.82
N GLY A 129 -14.48 -0.41 -2.06
CA GLY A 129 -13.60 -1.52 -2.33
C GLY A 129 -13.47 -2.52 -1.19
N GLY A 130 -13.98 -2.22 0.00
CA GLY A 130 -14.16 -3.18 1.08
C GLY A 130 -12.97 -3.48 1.95
N GLN A 131 -11.81 -2.91 1.69
CA GLN A 131 -10.67 -3.04 2.58
C GLN A 131 -10.83 -2.17 3.82
N ARG A 132 -10.42 -2.70 4.96
CA ARG A 132 -10.46 -1.97 6.22
C ARG A 132 -9.34 -0.96 6.34
N ARG A 133 -9.60 0.14 7.01
CA ARG A 133 -8.64 1.19 7.28
C ARG A 133 -7.96 0.95 8.61
N ILE A 134 -6.65 0.93 8.60
CA ILE A 134 -5.84 0.84 9.79
C ILE A 134 -4.81 1.96 9.77
N GLY A 135 -4.58 2.59 10.91
CA GLY A 135 -3.46 3.50 11.10
C GLY A 135 -3.54 4.82 10.34
N SER A 136 -4.67 5.17 9.76
CA SER A 136 -4.77 6.37 8.92
C SER A 136 -4.90 7.70 9.68
N GLY A 137 -5.16 7.65 10.99
CA GLY A 137 -5.36 8.87 11.79
C GLY A 137 -6.67 9.61 11.51
N TRP A 138 -7.55 9.08 10.67
CA TRP A 138 -8.80 9.73 10.24
C TRP A 138 -10.06 9.11 10.87
N GLY A 139 -9.97 8.76 12.14
CA GLY A 139 -11.12 8.22 12.89
C GLY A 139 -11.32 6.72 12.69
N VAL A 140 -10.29 6.05 12.30
CA VAL A 140 -10.09 4.61 12.24
C VAL A 140 -9.15 4.18 13.35
N GLU A 141 -8.78 2.91 13.40
CA GLU A 141 -7.83 2.45 14.40
C GLU A 141 -6.60 3.35 14.40
N ALA A 142 -6.18 3.75 15.59
CA ALA A 142 -4.96 4.52 15.73
C ALA A 142 -3.77 3.68 15.27
N ALA A 143 -2.80 4.33 14.62
CA ALA A 143 -1.52 3.71 14.36
C ALA A 143 -0.88 3.24 15.66
N PRO A 144 -0.11 2.14 15.66
CA PRO A 144 0.61 1.71 16.85
C PRO A 144 1.64 2.78 17.25
N LEU A 145 1.83 2.97 18.55
CA LEU A 145 2.78 3.94 19.08
C LEU A 145 4.23 3.54 18.76
N ASP A 146 4.47 2.25 18.76
CA ASP A 146 5.78 1.67 18.49
C ASP A 146 5.67 0.23 17.97
N LEU A 147 6.82 -0.35 17.66
CA LEU A 147 6.90 -1.72 17.16
C LEU A 147 6.45 -2.77 18.20
N ALA A 148 6.59 -2.47 19.49
CA ALA A 148 6.16 -3.39 20.55
C ALA A 148 4.63 -3.46 20.60
N GLU A 149 3.95 -2.32 20.52
CA GLU A 149 2.49 -2.28 20.44
C GLU A 149 1.99 -2.95 19.17
N TRP A 150 2.62 -2.70 18.01
CA TRP A 150 2.26 -3.36 16.75
C TRP A 150 2.35 -4.89 16.87
N ARG A 151 3.42 -5.40 17.47
CA ARG A 151 3.58 -6.84 17.69
C ARG A 151 2.55 -7.42 18.65
N ALA A 152 2.26 -6.69 19.72
CA ALA A 152 1.30 -7.12 20.73
C ALA A 152 -0.15 -7.14 20.20
N LYS A 153 -0.46 -6.24 19.26
CA LYS A 153 -1.80 -6.08 18.66
C LYS A 153 -1.79 -6.42 17.16
N ARG A 154 -0.91 -7.31 16.73
CA ARG A 154 -0.71 -7.60 15.31
C ARG A 154 -2.01 -7.92 14.59
N GLU A 155 -2.91 -8.66 15.17
CA GLU A 155 -4.19 -9.00 14.55
C GLU A 155 -5.04 -7.76 14.20
N THR A 156 -4.92 -6.69 14.99
CA THR A 156 -5.59 -5.41 14.70
C THR A 156 -4.98 -4.74 13.47
N TYR A 157 -3.67 -4.80 13.31
CA TYR A 157 -2.94 -4.10 12.26
C TYR A 157 -2.69 -4.96 11.02
N HIS A 158 -2.91 -6.27 11.13
CA HIS A 158 -2.65 -7.20 10.05
C HIS A 158 -3.61 -7.00 8.89
N THR A 159 -3.08 -6.69 7.70
CA THR A 159 -3.84 -6.46 6.47
C THR A 159 -3.44 -7.38 5.34
N GLY A 160 -2.21 -7.84 5.30
CA GLY A 160 -1.75 -8.73 4.25
C GLY A 160 -0.43 -9.42 4.57
N THR A 161 -0.16 -10.47 3.83
CA THR A 161 1.11 -11.19 3.89
C THR A 161 1.54 -11.59 2.49
N MET A 162 2.77 -11.26 2.13
CA MET A 162 3.42 -11.85 0.97
C MET A 162 3.80 -13.29 1.32
N ALA A 163 2.95 -14.25 0.95
CA ALA A 163 3.08 -15.63 1.38
C ALA A 163 4.23 -16.36 0.67
N GLN A 164 4.45 -16.05 -0.60
CA GLN A 164 5.51 -16.67 -1.40
C GLN A 164 5.94 -15.74 -2.53
N VAL A 165 7.24 -15.70 -2.79
CA VAL A 165 7.81 -15.09 -3.99
C VAL A 165 8.76 -16.10 -4.62
N LEU A 166 8.54 -16.38 -5.89
CA LEU A 166 9.41 -17.20 -6.72
C LEU A 166 9.98 -16.31 -7.82
N ASP A 167 11.27 -16.41 -8.04
CA ASP A 167 11.97 -15.72 -9.11
C ASP A 167 12.91 -16.72 -9.78
N ALA A 168 12.53 -17.20 -10.94
CA ALA A 168 13.26 -18.23 -11.66
C ALA A 168 13.01 -18.09 -13.17
N ASP A 169 14.08 -18.27 -13.95
CA ASP A 169 14.02 -18.34 -15.42
C ASP A 169 13.34 -17.15 -16.10
N GLY A 170 13.49 -15.95 -15.50
CA GLY A 170 12.88 -14.72 -16.00
C GLY A 170 11.46 -14.49 -15.51
N LEU A 171 10.83 -15.46 -14.88
CA LEU A 171 9.48 -15.34 -14.33
C LEU A 171 9.52 -15.05 -12.83
N THR A 172 8.89 -13.95 -12.44
CA THR A 172 8.59 -13.63 -11.04
C THR A 172 7.13 -13.96 -10.75
N VAL A 173 6.88 -14.78 -9.74
CA VAL A 173 5.53 -15.06 -9.24
C VAL A 173 5.46 -14.71 -7.76
N ALA A 174 4.52 -13.86 -7.40
CA ALA A 174 4.24 -13.50 -6.03
C ALA A 174 2.82 -13.94 -5.64
N LEU A 175 2.70 -14.62 -4.50
CA LEU A 175 1.44 -15.06 -3.92
C LEU A 175 1.22 -14.32 -2.62
N ALA A 176 0.09 -13.65 -2.49
CA ALA A 176 -0.29 -12.87 -1.33
C ALA A 176 -1.61 -13.33 -0.72
N ASP A 177 -1.66 -13.40 0.61
CA ASP A 177 -2.89 -13.48 1.37
C ASP A 177 -3.29 -12.07 1.82
N VAL A 178 -4.33 -11.55 1.23
CA VAL A 178 -4.90 -10.24 1.56
C VAL A 178 -6.27 -10.36 2.25
N THR A 179 -6.62 -11.57 2.67
CA THR A 179 -7.87 -11.83 3.42
C THR A 179 -8.06 -10.88 4.60
N PRO A 180 -7.01 -10.61 5.42
CA PRO A 180 -7.16 -9.73 6.58
C PRO A 180 -7.56 -8.29 6.22
N ALA A 181 -7.23 -7.79 5.04
CA ALA A 181 -7.65 -6.47 4.59
C ALA A 181 -9.17 -6.36 4.42
N TYR A 182 -9.84 -7.45 4.09
CA TYR A 182 -11.28 -7.48 3.82
C TYR A 182 -12.10 -7.96 5.02
N THR A 183 -11.50 -8.00 6.19
CA THR A 183 -12.19 -8.29 7.44
C THR A 183 -11.82 -7.27 8.50
N ASN A 184 -12.83 -6.68 9.13
CA ASN A 184 -12.68 -5.82 10.29
C ASN A 184 -13.16 -6.49 11.58
N ALA A 185 -13.17 -7.81 11.61
CA ALA A 185 -13.68 -8.58 12.74
C ALA A 185 -13.02 -8.22 14.09
N LEU A 186 -11.79 -7.72 14.03
CA LEU A 186 -11.02 -7.27 15.19
C LEU A 186 -11.03 -5.76 15.37
N SER A 187 -11.42 -5.00 14.36
CA SER A 187 -11.63 -3.57 14.49
C SER A 187 -12.98 -3.33 15.17
N GLY A 188 -12.99 -2.71 16.25
CA GLY A 188 -14.17 -2.30 16.98
C GLY A 188 -13.96 -0.93 17.56
N GLN A 189 -12.94 -0.25 17.05
CA GLN A 189 -12.50 1.05 17.51
C GLN A 189 -12.76 2.12 16.44
N GLY A 190 -12.95 3.33 16.88
CA GLY A 190 -13.20 4.44 16.01
C GLY A 190 -14.54 4.39 15.30
N THR A 191 -14.58 4.96 14.13
CA THR A 191 -15.81 5.16 13.35
C THR A 191 -16.35 3.88 12.73
N PHE A 192 -15.50 2.88 12.56
CA PHE A 192 -15.85 1.59 11.98
C PHE A 192 -16.14 0.58 13.11
N SER A 193 -17.26 0.77 13.80
CA SER A 193 -17.64 -0.08 14.92
C SER A 193 -18.25 -1.42 14.49
N HIS A 194 -18.62 -1.58 13.20
CA HIS A 194 -19.16 -2.85 12.77
C HIS A 194 -18.06 -3.81 12.33
N ARG A 195 -18.22 -5.00 12.84
CA ARG A 195 -17.37 -6.13 12.47
C ARG A 195 -17.94 -6.76 11.21
N THR A 196 -17.33 -6.49 10.10
CA THR A 196 -17.70 -7.11 8.83
C THR A 196 -16.63 -8.09 8.38
N ARG A 197 -17.05 -9.15 7.75
CA ARG A 197 -16.20 -10.10 7.06
C ARG A 197 -16.73 -10.23 5.64
N ARG A 198 -16.03 -9.63 4.71
CA ARG A 198 -16.49 -9.55 3.34
C ARG A 198 -16.18 -10.77 2.53
N VAL A 199 -15.10 -11.44 2.87
CA VAL A 199 -14.61 -12.63 2.18
C VAL A 199 -14.25 -13.70 3.19
N GLU A 200 -14.35 -14.94 2.82
CA GLU A 200 -13.78 -16.04 3.60
C GLU A 200 -12.27 -16.11 3.39
N ARG A 201 -11.86 -15.96 2.14
CA ARG A 201 -10.45 -15.91 1.73
C ARG A 201 -10.31 -15.05 0.50
N LEU A 202 -9.21 -14.30 0.42
CA LEU A 202 -8.79 -13.58 -0.76
C LEU A 202 -7.28 -13.71 -0.91
N TRP A 203 -6.90 -14.55 -1.83
CA TRP A 203 -5.52 -14.72 -2.23
C TRP A 203 -5.32 -14.14 -3.60
N ARG A 204 -4.20 -13.46 -3.81
CA ARG A 204 -3.88 -12.86 -5.09
C ARG A 204 -2.53 -13.34 -5.56
N THR A 205 -2.48 -13.80 -6.81
CA THR A 205 -1.23 -14.13 -7.48
C THR A 205 -0.90 -13.04 -8.49
N PHE A 206 0.34 -12.59 -8.48
CA PHE A 206 0.88 -11.67 -9.46
C PHE A 206 2.02 -12.38 -10.19
N GLY A 207 1.95 -12.46 -11.52
CA GLY A 207 2.99 -13.02 -12.37
C GLY A 207 3.57 -11.94 -13.28
N TYR A 208 4.90 -11.94 -13.41
CA TYR A 208 5.64 -11.05 -14.28
C TYR A 208 6.73 -11.85 -15.01
N ASP A 209 6.70 -11.80 -16.37
CA ASP A 209 7.60 -12.47 -17.30
C ASP A 209 8.30 -11.43 -18.21
#